data_3dbc3cf8bc6f7ac524176206fe0320cd
#
_entry.id   3dbc3cf8bc6f7ac524176206fe0320cd
#
_cell.length_a   1.000
_cell.length_b   1.000
_cell.length_c   1.000
_cell.angle_alpha   90.00
_cell.angle_beta   90.00
_cell.angle_gamma   90.00
#
_symmetry.space_group_name_H-M   'P 1'
#
loop_
_entity.id
_entity.type
_entity.pdbx_description
1 polymer ?
#
loop_
_entity_poly.entity_id
_entity_poly.type
_entity_poly.pdbx_seq_one_letter_code
_entity_poly.pdbx_strand_id
1 'polypeptide(L)'
;MAHSASPSLYRSPQEAMEAPPEEFLYLACLHEGTGVDAPDFLAVVDTNGGRVVHELPMPNAGDELHHFGWNRCSSACHGPDRSHLIVPGFRSSRVHVVNVADDPRKPYIEKVIEPEEVVAKTGYTRPHTVHCMPGDNIVVSMLGDADGNASGGFAVIDAKTFEVKGRWENGGERPPMNYDFWYQPRKNVLVSSEFGEPNAYEKGFDLADVEAGRYGQRIHFWDLERRTLEQTVDLGAKGLLPFELRWLHDPDSEEGFVGAALSSVLWHFHRANGAWAADPVIEVESVPLEGWPFPVPGVMSDLVLSMDDRFVYLANWLHGDVRQYDVTNPAEPKLTGQVWLGGVIGKPTDGPRELNGGPNMVQLSFDGRRLYVSNSLYSSWDNQFYPEMRSWLTRINCDPNGGMELDPGFFVDFHDRPDGPARAHEMRLQGGDCTTEIFQ
;
A
#
# COMPACT_ATOMS: atom_id res chain seq x y z
N MET A 1 -2.24 -0.61 35.24
CA MET A 1 -1.73 0.68 34.76
C MET A 1 -2.73 1.12 33.73
N ALA A 2 -3.28 2.34 33.83
CA ALA A 2 -4.24 2.82 32.83
C ALA A 2 -3.47 2.98 31.51
N HIS A 3 -3.89 2.26 30.48
CA HIS A 3 -3.45 2.53 29.12
C HIS A 3 -3.90 3.96 28.80
N SER A 4 -2.94 4.88 28.66
CA SER A 4 -3.25 6.16 28.04
C SER A 4 -3.61 5.82 26.59
N ALA A 5 -4.87 5.94 26.24
CA ALA A 5 -5.26 5.86 24.83
C ALA A 5 -4.43 6.92 24.10
N SER A 6 -3.61 6.49 23.14
CA SER A 6 -2.95 7.41 22.21
C SER A 6 -4.03 8.27 21.56
N PRO A 7 -3.79 9.58 21.36
CA PRO A 7 -4.74 10.39 20.65
C PRO A 7 -5.02 9.76 19.28
N SER A 8 -6.29 9.55 18.95
CA SER A 8 -6.67 8.82 17.74
C SER A 8 -6.41 9.60 16.46
N LEU A 9 -6.14 10.90 16.56
CA LEU A 9 -5.91 11.81 15.43
C LEU A 9 -4.88 12.88 15.80
N TYR A 10 -3.91 13.10 14.94
CA TYR A 10 -2.85 14.10 15.08
C TYR A 10 -3.16 15.35 14.25
N ARG A 11 -2.76 16.53 14.71
CA ARG A 11 -3.05 17.83 14.04
C ARG A 11 -1.98 18.20 13.03
N SER A 12 -0.79 17.64 13.18
CA SER A 12 0.34 17.93 12.31
C SER A 12 1.29 16.75 12.23
N PRO A 13 2.17 16.69 11.21
CA PRO A 13 3.24 15.72 11.15
C PRO A 13 4.11 15.68 12.42
N GLN A 14 4.43 16.83 13.00
CA GLN A 14 5.24 16.95 14.20
C GLN A 14 4.55 16.30 15.41
N GLU A 15 3.25 16.51 15.57
CA GLU A 15 2.48 15.88 16.65
C GLU A 15 2.42 14.35 16.46
N ALA A 16 2.31 13.87 15.24
CA ALA A 16 2.36 12.44 14.93
C ALA A 16 3.73 11.81 15.27
N MET A 17 4.81 12.51 14.97
CA MET A 17 6.18 12.06 15.30
C MET A 17 6.45 11.94 16.80
N GLU A 18 5.68 12.64 17.63
CA GLU A 18 5.75 12.56 19.11
C GLU A 18 4.89 11.43 19.68
N ALA A 19 4.18 10.68 18.85
CA ALA A 19 3.35 9.57 19.27
C ALA A 19 4.20 8.49 19.96
N PRO A 20 3.64 7.79 20.98
CA PRO A 20 4.31 6.64 21.56
C PRO A 20 4.54 5.56 20.50
N PRO A 21 5.65 4.79 20.60
CA PRO A 21 5.87 3.67 19.71
C PRO A 21 4.69 2.70 19.71
N GLU A 22 4.41 2.13 18.55
CA GLU A 22 3.40 1.11 18.37
C GLU A 22 3.71 -0.16 19.20
N GLU A 23 2.72 -0.71 19.88
CA GLU A 23 2.84 -1.96 20.63
C GLU A 23 2.59 -3.18 19.74
N PHE A 24 1.79 -3.01 18.69
CA PHE A 24 1.47 -4.06 17.71
C PHE A 24 1.09 -3.46 16.36
N LEU A 25 1.03 -4.32 15.36
CA LEU A 25 0.52 -4.00 14.03
C LEU A 25 -0.54 -5.01 13.61
N TYR A 26 -1.38 -4.60 12.65
CA TYR A 26 -2.30 -5.45 11.93
C TYR A 26 -1.69 -5.80 10.59
N LEU A 27 -1.80 -7.06 10.19
CA LEU A 27 -1.20 -7.58 8.96
C LEU A 27 -2.22 -8.41 8.19
N ALA A 28 -2.45 -8.07 6.94
CA ALA A 28 -3.23 -8.88 6.02
C ALA A 28 -2.44 -10.13 5.65
N CYS A 29 -3.02 -11.29 5.93
CA CYS A 29 -2.44 -12.60 5.64
C CYS A 29 -3.39 -13.38 4.75
N LEU A 30 -2.86 -13.96 3.67
CA LEU A 30 -3.67 -14.65 2.69
C LEU A 30 -3.22 -16.11 2.50
N HIS A 31 -4.19 -16.98 2.22
CA HIS A 31 -3.96 -18.37 1.83
C HIS A 31 -4.04 -18.57 0.31
N GLU A 32 -4.57 -17.59 -0.43
CA GLU A 32 -4.64 -17.66 -1.89
C GLU A 32 -3.24 -17.93 -2.49
N GLY A 33 -3.18 -18.86 -3.41
CA GLY A 33 -1.93 -19.26 -4.06
C GLY A 33 -0.99 -20.14 -3.24
N THR A 34 -1.29 -20.44 -1.96
CA THR A 34 -0.46 -21.31 -1.10
C THR A 34 -0.81 -22.79 -1.17
N GLY A 35 -2.00 -23.10 -1.73
CA GLY A 35 -2.56 -24.46 -1.73
C GLY A 35 -3.32 -24.83 -0.45
N VAL A 36 -3.42 -23.93 0.51
CA VAL A 36 -4.25 -24.10 1.72
C VAL A 36 -5.68 -23.67 1.42
N ASP A 37 -6.64 -24.55 1.64
CA ASP A 37 -8.08 -24.27 1.50
C ASP A 37 -8.64 -23.74 2.84
N ALA A 38 -8.35 -22.48 3.12
CA ALA A 38 -8.82 -21.79 4.31
C ALA A 38 -9.07 -20.30 4.01
N PRO A 39 -9.91 -19.63 4.80
CA PRO A 39 -10.08 -18.19 4.72
C PRO A 39 -8.78 -17.45 5.03
N ASP A 40 -8.58 -16.30 4.37
CA ASP A 40 -7.55 -15.34 4.75
C ASP A 40 -7.81 -14.80 6.16
N PHE A 41 -6.84 -14.16 6.76
CA PHE A 41 -6.97 -13.64 8.12
C PHE A 41 -6.21 -12.33 8.33
N LEU A 42 -6.66 -11.55 9.30
CA LEU A 42 -5.92 -10.40 9.81
C LEU A 42 -5.13 -10.85 11.04
N ALA A 43 -3.80 -10.79 10.98
CA ALA A 43 -2.94 -11.07 12.12
C ALA A 43 -2.70 -9.82 12.96
N VAL A 44 -2.68 -9.96 14.29
CA VAL A 44 -2.17 -8.96 15.23
C VAL A 44 -0.79 -9.40 15.67
N VAL A 45 0.23 -8.61 15.37
CA VAL A 45 1.63 -8.92 15.63
C VAL A 45 2.18 -7.98 16.71
N ASP A 46 2.73 -8.53 17.80
CA ASP A 46 3.45 -7.80 18.84
C ASP A 46 4.77 -7.27 18.26
N THR A 47 4.98 -5.95 18.32
CA THR A 47 6.16 -5.31 17.75
C THR A 47 7.42 -5.44 18.61
N ASN A 48 7.30 -5.81 19.89
CA ASN A 48 8.46 -5.99 20.76
C ASN A 48 9.19 -7.33 20.54
N GLY A 49 8.45 -8.37 20.11
CA GLY A 49 9.00 -9.72 19.98
C GLY A 49 8.80 -10.38 18.63
N GLY A 50 8.12 -9.74 17.68
CA GLY A 50 7.82 -10.35 16.37
C GLY A 50 6.97 -11.62 16.53
N ARG A 51 5.85 -11.53 17.26
CA ARG A 51 4.99 -12.68 17.54
C ARG A 51 3.53 -12.37 17.21
N VAL A 52 2.89 -13.26 16.46
CA VAL A 52 1.44 -13.23 16.25
C VAL A 52 0.74 -13.50 17.60
N VAL A 53 -0.06 -12.56 18.08
CA VAL A 53 -0.78 -12.64 19.34
C VAL A 53 -2.27 -12.92 19.15
N HIS A 54 -2.80 -12.66 17.96
CA HIS A 54 -4.17 -12.97 17.58
C HIS A 54 -4.29 -13.12 16.07
N GLU A 55 -5.21 -13.95 15.62
CA GLU A 55 -5.61 -14.11 14.22
C GLU A 55 -7.13 -13.99 14.13
N LEU A 56 -7.57 -13.12 13.23
CA LEU A 56 -8.98 -12.94 12.91
C LEU A 56 -9.22 -13.53 11.51
N PRO A 57 -9.77 -14.75 11.40
CA PRO A 57 -10.09 -15.32 10.09
C PRO A 57 -11.27 -14.57 9.45
N MET A 58 -11.21 -14.40 8.12
CA MET A 58 -12.32 -13.89 7.34
C MET A 58 -13.43 -14.95 7.26
N PRO A 59 -14.69 -14.55 7.02
CA PRO A 59 -15.82 -15.49 6.98
C PRO A 59 -15.80 -16.44 5.78
N ASN A 60 -15.12 -16.04 4.70
CA ASN A 60 -15.11 -16.76 3.43
C ASN A 60 -13.68 -16.97 2.93
N ALA A 61 -13.44 -18.04 2.18
CA ALA A 61 -12.19 -18.25 1.47
C ALA A 61 -12.16 -17.48 0.13
N GLY A 62 -10.96 -17.28 -0.41
CA GLY A 62 -10.74 -16.69 -1.74
C GLY A 62 -10.92 -15.18 -1.80
N ASP A 63 -10.74 -14.49 -0.69
CA ASP A 63 -10.80 -13.02 -0.65
C ASP A 63 -9.53 -12.38 -1.25
N GLU A 64 -8.36 -12.97 -1.01
CA GLU A 64 -7.06 -12.36 -1.28
C GLU A 64 -6.97 -10.97 -0.64
N LEU A 65 -6.84 -10.95 0.69
CA LEU A 65 -6.67 -9.71 1.45
C LEU A 65 -5.44 -8.97 0.94
N HIS A 66 -5.61 -7.70 0.65
CA HIS A 66 -4.58 -6.89 0.01
C HIS A 66 -4.39 -5.59 0.79
N HIS A 67 -4.58 -4.43 0.17
CA HIS A 67 -4.53 -3.16 0.87
C HIS A 67 -5.72 -2.97 1.80
N PHE A 68 -5.49 -2.32 2.93
CA PHE A 68 -6.53 -1.95 3.85
C PHE A 68 -6.17 -0.64 4.56
N GLY A 69 -7.15 0.02 5.14
CA GLY A 69 -6.92 1.30 5.79
C GLY A 69 -7.84 1.56 6.95
N TRP A 70 -7.60 2.66 7.65
CA TRP A 70 -8.42 3.09 8.76
C TRP A 70 -9.69 3.79 8.28
N ASN A 71 -10.77 3.68 9.08
CA ASN A 71 -11.98 4.48 8.88
C ASN A 71 -11.74 5.98 9.11
N ARG A 72 -10.61 6.34 9.67
CA ARG A 72 -10.17 7.71 9.96
C ARG A 72 -8.69 7.89 9.68
N CYS A 73 -8.38 8.93 8.94
CA CYS A 73 -7.05 9.51 8.86
C CYS A 73 -6.95 10.62 9.91
N SER A 74 -5.99 11.49 9.80
CA SER A 74 -5.71 12.55 10.75
C SER A 74 -6.71 13.73 10.70
N SER A 75 -6.22 14.95 10.75
CA SER A 75 -7.04 16.15 10.87
C SER A 75 -7.92 16.46 9.65
N ALA A 76 -7.65 15.84 8.50
CA ALA A 76 -8.47 16.02 7.29
C ALA A 76 -9.92 15.53 7.44
N CYS A 77 -10.19 14.65 8.40
CA CYS A 77 -11.50 14.04 8.61
C CYS A 77 -12.07 14.42 9.98
N HIS A 78 -13.22 15.06 9.99
CA HIS A 78 -13.97 15.33 11.23
C HIS A 78 -14.86 14.13 11.57
N GLY A 79 -15.00 13.77 12.86
CA GLY A 79 -15.95 12.75 13.31
C GLY A 79 -15.37 11.78 14.36
N PRO A 80 -15.95 10.55 14.52
CA PRO A 80 -15.53 9.63 15.55
C PRO A 80 -14.08 9.20 15.44
N ASP A 81 -13.54 8.68 16.52
CA ASP A 81 -12.17 8.21 16.62
C ASP A 81 -11.82 7.12 15.58
N ARG A 82 -10.54 6.89 15.35
CA ARG A 82 -10.00 5.77 14.60
C ARG A 82 -10.37 4.46 15.32
N SER A 83 -11.35 3.76 14.82
CA SER A 83 -12.01 2.66 15.53
C SER A 83 -12.13 1.39 14.69
N HIS A 84 -12.02 1.51 13.37
CA HIS A 84 -12.21 0.40 12.46
C HIS A 84 -11.13 0.35 11.38
N LEU A 85 -10.80 -0.87 10.98
CA LEU A 85 -10.07 -1.15 9.76
C LEU A 85 -11.07 -1.54 8.67
N ILE A 86 -10.89 -1.00 7.49
CA ILE A 86 -11.62 -1.36 6.28
C ILE A 86 -10.71 -2.26 5.47
N VAL A 87 -11.06 -3.54 5.40
CA VAL A 87 -10.20 -4.61 4.88
C VAL A 87 -10.82 -5.20 3.63
N PRO A 88 -10.45 -4.73 2.44
CA PRO A 88 -10.88 -5.30 1.17
C PRO A 88 -10.36 -6.71 0.94
N GLY A 89 -11.22 -7.56 0.38
CA GLY A 89 -10.85 -8.77 -0.32
C GLY A 89 -10.70 -8.44 -1.79
N PHE A 90 -9.48 -8.35 -2.25
CA PHE A 90 -9.15 -7.85 -3.59
C PHE A 90 -9.79 -8.69 -4.69
N ARG A 91 -9.67 -10.01 -4.61
CA ARG A 91 -10.21 -10.95 -5.60
C ARG A 91 -11.72 -11.11 -5.48
N SER A 92 -12.25 -11.23 -4.28
CA SER A 92 -13.69 -11.44 -4.04
C SER A 92 -14.52 -10.17 -4.23
N SER A 93 -13.91 -9.00 -4.09
CA SER A 93 -14.59 -7.70 -3.99
C SER A 93 -15.45 -7.52 -2.74
N ARG A 94 -15.31 -8.36 -1.71
CA ARG A 94 -15.86 -8.10 -0.37
C ARG A 94 -15.09 -6.99 0.31
N VAL A 95 -15.75 -6.32 1.25
CA VAL A 95 -15.07 -5.38 2.14
C VAL A 95 -15.47 -5.72 3.57
N HIS A 96 -14.48 -6.07 4.39
CA HIS A 96 -14.68 -6.40 5.79
C HIS A 96 -14.46 -5.15 6.65
N VAL A 97 -15.40 -4.85 7.53
CA VAL A 97 -15.29 -3.78 8.52
C VAL A 97 -14.90 -4.42 9.85
N VAL A 98 -13.70 -4.15 10.29
CA VAL A 98 -13.11 -4.77 11.47
C VAL A 98 -13.03 -3.77 12.61
N ASN A 99 -13.77 -4.03 13.70
CA ASN A 99 -13.71 -3.22 14.91
C ASN A 99 -12.43 -3.51 15.70
N VAL A 100 -11.68 -2.47 16.00
CA VAL A 100 -10.46 -2.51 16.82
C VAL A 100 -10.55 -1.63 18.07
N ALA A 101 -11.68 -0.95 18.27
CA ALA A 101 -11.85 -0.02 19.39
C ALA A 101 -12.13 -0.74 20.70
N ASP A 102 -12.91 -1.83 20.69
CA ASP A 102 -13.32 -2.54 21.88
C ASP A 102 -12.16 -3.28 22.53
N ASP A 103 -11.39 -4.00 21.73
CA ASP A 103 -10.12 -4.62 22.13
C ASP A 103 -9.16 -4.64 20.93
N PRO A 104 -8.20 -3.71 20.88
CA PRO A 104 -7.28 -3.60 19.74
C PRO A 104 -6.40 -4.85 19.54
N ARG A 105 -6.24 -5.69 20.57
CA ARG A 105 -5.49 -6.95 20.48
C ARG A 105 -6.35 -8.14 20.06
N LYS A 106 -7.68 -7.97 20.05
CA LYS A 106 -8.66 -8.99 19.63
C LYS A 106 -9.76 -8.36 18.78
N PRO A 107 -9.40 -7.83 17.60
CA PRO A 107 -10.36 -7.26 16.68
C PRO A 107 -11.42 -8.30 16.28
N TYR A 108 -12.59 -7.82 15.86
CA TYR A 108 -13.64 -8.66 15.32
C TYR A 108 -14.28 -8.03 14.09
N ILE A 109 -14.88 -8.86 13.23
CA ILE A 109 -15.61 -8.39 12.06
C ILE A 109 -16.97 -7.88 12.53
N GLU A 110 -17.21 -6.59 12.36
CA GLU A 110 -18.49 -5.95 12.68
C GLU A 110 -19.48 -6.05 11.52
N LYS A 111 -18.98 -5.91 10.29
CA LYS A 111 -19.79 -5.96 9.07
C LYS A 111 -19.02 -6.54 7.91
N VAL A 112 -19.71 -7.24 7.03
CA VAL A 112 -19.23 -7.61 5.70
C VAL A 112 -20.10 -6.89 4.66
N ILE A 113 -19.46 -6.19 3.74
CA ILE A 113 -20.09 -5.62 2.55
C ILE A 113 -19.89 -6.61 1.43
N GLU A 114 -20.96 -7.23 0.94
CA GLU A 114 -20.87 -8.25 -0.09
C GLU A 114 -20.62 -7.64 -1.48
N PRO A 115 -19.99 -8.38 -2.41
CA PRO A 115 -19.64 -7.90 -3.75
C PRO A 115 -20.86 -7.38 -4.53
N GLU A 116 -22.01 -8.03 -4.34
CA GLU A 116 -23.26 -7.66 -5.01
C GLU A 116 -23.73 -6.25 -4.63
N GLU A 117 -23.53 -5.84 -3.36
CA GLU A 117 -23.85 -4.48 -2.92
C GLU A 117 -22.89 -3.47 -3.58
N VAL A 118 -21.57 -3.77 -3.60
CA VAL A 118 -20.56 -2.92 -4.22
C VAL A 118 -20.87 -2.73 -5.71
N VAL A 119 -21.03 -3.83 -6.44
CA VAL A 119 -21.31 -3.81 -7.89
C VAL A 119 -22.63 -3.11 -8.20
N ALA A 120 -23.70 -3.40 -7.45
CA ALA A 120 -25.01 -2.79 -7.70
C ALA A 120 -25.01 -1.27 -7.55
N LYS A 121 -24.20 -0.74 -6.63
CA LYS A 121 -24.13 0.71 -6.34
C LYS A 121 -23.07 1.45 -7.15
N THR A 122 -22.00 0.76 -7.55
CA THR A 122 -20.86 1.39 -8.23
C THR A 122 -20.60 0.87 -9.63
N GLY A 123 -20.93 -0.39 -9.92
CA GLY A 123 -20.51 -1.10 -11.13
C GLY A 123 -19.04 -1.51 -11.11
N TYR A 124 -18.36 -1.41 -9.96
CA TYR A 124 -16.93 -1.68 -9.80
C TYR A 124 -16.65 -2.92 -8.98
N THR A 125 -15.43 -3.45 -9.16
CA THR A 125 -14.87 -4.61 -8.47
C THR A 125 -13.40 -4.35 -8.11
N ARG A 126 -12.77 -5.30 -7.39
CA ARG A 126 -11.36 -5.26 -7.00
C ARG A 126 -11.04 -4.03 -6.15
N PRO A 127 -11.63 -3.92 -4.94
CA PRO A 127 -11.31 -2.85 -3.99
C PRO A 127 -9.86 -2.95 -3.53
N HIS A 128 -9.18 -1.80 -3.44
CA HIS A 128 -7.76 -1.74 -3.13
C HIS A 128 -7.45 -0.71 -2.03
N THR A 129 -6.91 0.45 -2.37
CA THR A 129 -6.50 1.48 -1.41
C THR A 129 -7.69 2.11 -0.70
N VAL A 130 -7.56 2.34 0.60
CA VAL A 130 -8.60 2.88 1.48
C VAL A 130 -8.10 4.15 2.16
N HIS A 131 -8.83 5.25 1.97
CA HIS A 131 -8.66 6.47 2.75
C HIS A 131 -9.97 7.00 3.27
N CYS A 132 -9.97 7.58 4.47
CA CYS A 132 -11.08 8.42 4.89
C CYS A 132 -11.09 9.72 4.06
N MET A 133 -12.25 10.31 3.93
CA MET A 133 -12.42 11.63 3.28
C MET A 133 -13.36 12.54 4.08
N PRO A 134 -13.27 13.86 3.89
CA PRO A 134 -14.20 14.81 4.50
C PRO A 134 -15.68 14.42 4.29
N GLY A 135 -16.52 14.78 5.26
CA GLY A 135 -17.96 14.50 5.20
C GLY A 135 -18.35 13.09 5.66
N ASP A 136 -17.61 12.50 6.59
CA ASP A 136 -17.85 11.15 7.13
C ASP A 136 -17.89 10.07 6.02
N ASN A 137 -16.94 10.15 5.11
CA ASN A 137 -16.79 9.19 4.02
C ASN A 137 -15.49 8.39 4.16
N ILE A 138 -15.55 7.16 3.68
CA ILE A 138 -14.40 6.34 3.37
C ILE A 138 -14.43 6.14 1.86
N VAL A 139 -13.30 6.33 1.21
CA VAL A 139 -13.16 6.09 -0.23
C VAL A 139 -12.22 4.92 -0.45
N VAL A 140 -12.64 4.05 -1.34
CA VAL A 140 -11.89 2.85 -1.73
C VAL A 140 -11.65 2.91 -3.23
N SER A 141 -10.39 2.77 -3.66
CA SER A 141 -10.10 2.63 -5.08
C SER A 141 -10.56 1.27 -5.57
N MET A 142 -11.09 1.25 -6.79
CA MET A 142 -11.67 0.07 -7.42
C MET A 142 -10.97 -0.14 -8.77
N LEU A 143 -10.42 -1.32 -9.00
CA LEU A 143 -9.49 -1.54 -10.11
C LEU A 143 -10.15 -2.03 -11.40
N GLY A 144 -11.39 -2.48 -11.35
CA GLY A 144 -12.06 -2.98 -12.53
C GLY A 144 -13.58 -2.88 -12.48
N ASP A 145 -14.20 -3.24 -13.59
CA ASP A 145 -15.64 -3.44 -13.70
C ASP A 145 -16.06 -4.86 -13.30
N ALA A 146 -17.36 -5.16 -13.40
CA ALA A 146 -17.92 -6.47 -13.05
C ALA A 146 -17.40 -7.62 -13.96
N ASP A 147 -16.93 -7.32 -15.14
CA ASP A 147 -16.42 -8.29 -16.11
C ASP A 147 -14.89 -8.45 -16.03
N GLY A 148 -14.22 -7.75 -15.11
CA GLY A 148 -12.76 -7.77 -14.94
C GLY A 148 -12.00 -6.97 -16.00
N ASN A 149 -12.67 -6.06 -16.68
CA ASN A 149 -12.01 -5.11 -17.56
C ASN A 149 -11.55 -3.88 -16.76
N ALA A 150 -10.66 -3.10 -17.38
CA ALA A 150 -10.28 -1.78 -16.90
C ALA A 150 -11.48 -0.82 -16.84
N SER A 151 -11.24 0.40 -16.40
CA SER A 151 -12.17 1.44 -16.03
C SER A 151 -12.79 1.25 -14.66
N GLY A 152 -11.93 1.00 -13.67
CA GLY A 152 -12.28 1.18 -12.27
C GLY A 152 -12.60 2.65 -11.93
N GLY A 153 -12.61 2.96 -10.67
CA GLY A 153 -12.90 4.28 -10.13
C GLY A 153 -12.81 4.27 -8.62
N PHE A 154 -13.73 4.94 -7.96
CA PHE A 154 -13.72 5.00 -6.49
C PHE A 154 -15.11 4.71 -5.93
N ALA A 155 -15.18 3.84 -4.93
CA ALA A 155 -16.39 3.60 -4.15
C ALA A 155 -16.40 4.46 -2.89
N VAL A 156 -17.57 4.97 -2.52
CA VAL A 156 -17.78 5.71 -1.27
C VAL A 156 -18.54 4.84 -0.29
N ILE A 157 -18.00 4.70 0.91
CA ILE A 157 -18.63 4.01 2.05
C ILE A 157 -18.89 5.08 3.14
N ASP A 158 -20.05 5.02 3.77
CA ASP A 158 -20.37 5.86 4.92
C ASP A 158 -19.53 5.43 6.13
N ALA A 159 -18.81 6.36 6.75
CA ALA A 159 -17.90 6.04 7.85
C ALA A 159 -18.59 5.68 9.19
N LYS A 160 -19.93 5.80 9.27
CA LYS A 160 -20.71 5.49 10.48
C LYS A 160 -21.55 4.23 10.32
N THR A 161 -22.20 4.08 9.16
CA THR A 161 -23.11 2.95 8.88
C THR A 161 -22.42 1.84 8.10
N PHE A 162 -21.26 2.14 7.52
CA PHE A 162 -20.53 1.27 6.61
C PHE A 162 -21.40 0.75 5.46
N GLU A 163 -22.25 1.62 4.92
CA GLU A 163 -23.05 1.35 3.72
C GLU A 163 -22.35 1.95 2.50
N VAL A 164 -22.35 1.24 1.39
CA VAL A 164 -21.86 1.78 0.13
C VAL A 164 -22.82 2.87 -0.34
N LYS A 165 -22.32 4.08 -0.53
CA LYS A 165 -23.11 5.23 -1.03
C LYS A 165 -23.20 5.28 -2.56
N GLY A 166 -22.18 4.77 -3.25
CA GLY A 166 -22.05 4.83 -4.71
C GLY A 166 -20.64 5.23 -5.14
N ARG A 167 -20.54 5.79 -6.34
CA ARG A 167 -19.26 6.29 -6.88
C ARG A 167 -18.87 7.61 -6.25
N TRP A 168 -17.55 7.82 -6.11
CA TRP A 168 -17.02 9.12 -5.68
C TRP A 168 -17.02 10.13 -6.83
N GLU A 169 -16.57 9.74 -8.01
CA GLU A 169 -16.44 10.64 -9.15
C GLU A 169 -17.82 11.09 -9.70
N ASN A 170 -17.91 12.39 -10.06
CA ASN A 170 -19.10 13.04 -10.57
C ASN A 170 -19.10 13.11 -12.10
N GLY A 171 -19.29 11.98 -12.78
CA GLY A 171 -19.41 11.95 -14.25
C GLY A 171 -18.14 12.43 -15.00
N GLY A 172 -18.25 12.65 -16.29
CA GLY A 172 -17.13 13.09 -17.13
C GLY A 172 -16.23 11.95 -17.63
N GLU A 173 -15.06 12.33 -18.11
CA GLU A 173 -14.02 11.40 -18.54
C GLU A 173 -13.44 10.67 -17.33
N ARG A 174 -13.22 9.36 -17.49
CA ARG A 174 -12.60 8.50 -16.46
C ARG A 174 -11.30 7.95 -16.99
N PRO A 175 -10.28 7.80 -16.13
CA PRO A 175 -9.08 7.08 -16.46
C PRO A 175 -9.42 5.66 -16.94
N PRO A 176 -8.67 5.11 -17.88
CA PRO A 176 -8.89 3.73 -18.35
C PRO A 176 -8.52 2.69 -17.27
N MET A 177 -7.68 3.04 -16.31
CA MET A 177 -7.23 2.17 -15.24
C MET A 177 -7.16 2.94 -13.91
N ASN A 178 -7.15 2.24 -12.80
CA ASN A 178 -7.03 2.81 -11.46
C ASN A 178 -6.19 1.89 -10.57
N TYR A 179 -5.61 2.44 -9.51
CA TYR A 179 -4.86 1.68 -8.52
C TYR A 179 -4.83 2.39 -7.16
N ASP A 180 -3.77 3.12 -6.85
CA ASP A 180 -3.59 3.87 -5.61
C ASP A 180 -4.09 5.31 -5.76
N PHE A 181 -4.38 5.95 -4.62
CA PHE A 181 -4.73 7.36 -4.59
C PHE A 181 -4.37 7.99 -3.26
N TRP A 182 -4.11 9.29 -3.31
CA TRP A 182 -3.91 10.14 -2.14
C TRP A 182 -4.54 11.49 -2.40
N TYR A 183 -4.83 12.26 -1.36
CA TYR A 183 -5.39 13.60 -1.55
C TYR A 183 -4.78 14.63 -0.61
N GLN A 184 -4.77 15.89 -1.06
CA GLN A 184 -4.32 17.05 -0.29
C GLN A 184 -5.49 18.01 -0.12
N PRO A 185 -6.11 18.05 1.07
CA PRO A 185 -7.36 18.80 1.26
C PRO A 185 -7.18 20.31 1.14
N ARG A 186 -6.06 20.89 1.62
CA ARG A 186 -5.79 22.32 1.47
C ARG A 186 -5.62 22.77 0.03
N LYS A 187 -5.20 21.88 -0.84
CA LYS A 187 -4.98 22.15 -2.26
C LYS A 187 -6.15 21.75 -3.13
N ASN A 188 -7.21 21.17 -2.53
CA ASN A 188 -8.40 20.69 -3.24
C ASN A 188 -8.06 19.71 -4.35
N VAL A 189 -7.13 18.80 -4.11
CA VAL A 189 -6.67 17.87 -5.14
C VAL A 189 -6.60 16.43 -4.60
N LEU A 190 -6.96 15.48 -5.47
CA LEU A 190 -6.67 14.06 -5.33
C LEU A 190 -5.79 13.66 -6.50
N VAL A 191 -4.81 12.78 -6.27
CA VAL A 191 -4.01 12.14 -7.30
C VAL A 191 -4.27 10.64 -7.27
N SER A 192 -4.35 9.99 -8.45
CA SER A 192 -4.44 8.53 -8.57
C SER A 192 -3.50 7.99 -9.63
N SER A 193 -3.13 6.72 -9.48
CA SER A 193 -2.23 6.00 -10.39
C SER A 193 -2.99 4.94 -11.20
N GLU A 194 -2.33 4.42 -12.25
CA GLU A 194 -2.84 3.32 -13.09
C GLU A 194 -2.08 2.02 -12.80
N PHE A 195 -2.79 0.91 -12.72
CA PHE A 195 -2.16 -0.41 -12.69
C PHE A 195 -2.34 -1.13 -14.02
N GLY A 196 -3.40 -1.91 -14.12
CA GLY A 196 -3.69 -2.73 -15.29
C GLY A 196 -5.11 -3.27 -15.26
N GLU A 197 -5.47 -3.96 -16.33
CA GLU A 197 -6.76 -4.66 -16.40
C GLU A 197 -6.74 -5.89 -15.48
N PRO A 198 -7.77 -6.13 -14.64
CA PRO A 198 -7.87 -7.34 -13.82
C PRO A 198 -7.67 -8.64 -14.61
N ASN A 199 -8.29 -8.76 -15.77
CA ASN A 199 -8.13 -9.91 -16.66
C ASN A 199 -6.68 -10.12 -17.19
N ALA A 200 -5.80 -9.13 -17.04
CA ALA A 200 -4.37 -9.25 -17.37
C ALA A 200 -3.57 -9.76 -16.16
N TYR A 201 -3.62 -9.03 -15.04
CA TYR A 201 -2.72 -9.31 -13.92
C TYR A 201 -3.16 -10.50 -13.04
N GLU A 202 -4.45 -10.83 -12.95
CA GLU A 202 -4.95 -11.92 -12.10
C GLU A 202 -4.45 -13.31 -12.49
N LYS A 203 -4.15 -13.54 -13.74
CA LYS A 203 -3.63 -14.80 -14.26
C LYS A 203 -2.10 -14.97 -14.12
N GLY A 204 -1.40 -13.93 -13.71
CA GLY A 204 0.05 -13.81 -13.70
C GLY A 204 0.53 -12.74 -14.69
N PHE A 205 1.81 -12.43 -14.65
CA PHE A 205 2.43 -11.45 -15.56
C PHE A 205 2.71 -12.06 -16.93
N ASP A 206 2.31 -11.36 -18.00
CA ASP A 206 2.59 -11.70 -19.38
C ASP A 206 3.07 -10.46 -20.16
N LEU A 207 4.23 -10.55 -20.81
CA LEU A 207 4.76 -9.49 -21.66
C LEU A 207 3.81 -9.11 -22.81
N ALA A 208 3.05 -10.08 -23.33
CA ALA A 208 2.08 -9.80 -24.38
C ALA A 208 0.97 -8.85 -23.93
N ASP A 209 0.59 -8.89 -22.64
CA ASP A 209 -0.37 -7.94 -22.07
C ASP A 209 0.24 -6.53 -21.94
N VAL A 210 1.54 -6.42 -21.67
CA VAL A 210 2.27 -5.13 -21.69
C VAL A 210 2.28 -4.56 -23.10
N GLU A 211 2.66 -5.36 -24.11
CA GLU A 211 2.70 -4.96 -25.51
C GLU A 211 1.30 -4.58 -26.03
N ALA A 212 0.26 -5.21 -25.53
CA ALA A 212 -1.14 -4.90 -25.84
C ALA A 212 -1.68 -3.65 -25.13
N GLY A 213 -0.87 -2.99 -24.26
CA GLY A 213 -1.27 -1.79 -23.53
C GLY A 213 -2.30 -2.05 -22.43
N ARG A 214 -2.31 -3.27 -21.84
CA ARG A 214 -3.21 -3.66 -20.76
C ARG A 214 -2.68 -3.27 -19.39
N TYR A 215 -1.56 -2.57 -19.32
CA TYR A 215 -0.95 -1.97 -18.15
C TYR A 215 -0.76 -0.47 -18.34
N GLY A 216 -1.00 0.30 -17.28
CA GLY A 216 -0.99 1.76 -17.34
C GLY A 216 0.38 2.39 -17.24
N GLN A 217 0.43 3.69 -17.52
CA GLN A 217 1.64 4.51 -17.41
C GLN A 217 1.33 5.98 -17.06
N ARG A 218 0.16 6.26 -16.46
CA ARG A 218 -0.32 7.61 -16.20
C ARG A 218 -0.68 7.83 -14.76
N ILE A 219 -0.66 9.09 -14.34
CA ILE A 219 -1.23 9.56 -13.09
C ILE A 219 -2.29 10.63 -13.38
N HIS A 220 -3.28 10.73 -12.51
CA HIS A 220 -4.47 11.53 -12.74
C HIS A 220 -4.72 12.47 -11.56
N PHE A 221 -4.92 13.75 -11.85
CA PHE A 221 -5.21 14.78 -10.88
C PHE A 221 -6.68 15.19 -10.97
N TRP A 222 -7.34 15.19 -9.83
CA TRP A 222 -8.77 15.41 -9.71
C TRP A 222 -9.04 16.63 -8.82
N ASP A 223 -10.07 17.41 -9.17
CA ASP A 223 -10.66 18.37 -8.22
C ASP A 223 -11.38 17.58 -7.12
N LEU A 224 -10.93 17.73 -5.89
CA LEU A 224 -11.43 16.97 -4.74
C LEU A 224 -12.88 17.32 -4.39
N GLU A 225 -13.26 18.60 -4.48
CA GLU A 225 -14.62 19.10 -4.17
C GLU A 225 -15.61 18.77 -5.30
N ARG A 226 -15.23 19.06 -6.56
CA ARG A 226 -16.06 18.76 -7.73
C ARG A 226 -16.10 17.29 -8.06
N ARG A 227 -15.06 16.54 -7.66
CA ARG A 227 -14.89 15.12 -7.93
C ARG A 227 -14.82 14.82 -9.42
N THR A 228 -14.08 15.63 -10.14
CA THR A 228 -13.90 15.56 -11.61
C THR A 228 -12.44 15.49 -11.96
N LEU A 229 -12.11 14.69 -12.99
CA LEU A 229 -10.76 14.65 -13.54
C LEU A 229 -10.39 16.01 -14.15
N GLU A 230 -9.26 16.57 -13.73
CA GLU A 230 -8.76 17.87 -14.23
C GLU A 230 -7.58 17.68 -15.19
N GLN A 231 -6.65 16.81 -14.85
CA GLN A 231 -5.45 16.60 -15.65
C GLN A 231 -4.95 15.17 -15.58
N THR A 232 -4.47 14.65 -16.70
CA THR A 232 -3.71 13.40 -16.79
C THR A 232 -2.28 13.72 -17.18
N VAL A 233 -1.31 13.14 -16.48
CA VAL A 233 0.12 13.19 -16.81
C VAL A 233 0.55 11.81 -17.27
N ASP A 234 1.02 11.73 -18.53
CA ASP A 234 1.59 10.52 -19.10
C ASP A 234 3.10 10.47 -18.76
N LEU A 235 3.50 9.42 -18.05
CA LEU A 235 4.88 9.21 -17.64
C LEU A 235 5.73 8.54 -18.74
N GLY A 236 5.09 8.14 -19.84
CA GLY A 236 5.76 7.50 -20.98
C GLY A 236 6.35 6.13 -20.64
N ALA A 237 7.28 5.67 -21.48
CA ALA A 237 7.85 4.32 -21.37
C ALA A 237 8.57 4.03 -20.03
N LYS A 238 9.06 5.05 -19.34
CA LYS A 238 9.66 4.91 -18.00
C LYS A 238 8.64 4.94 -16.87
N GLY A 239 7.36 5.12 -17.17
CA GLY A 239 6.27 5.19 -16.20
C GLY A 239 5.41 3.92 -16.15
N LEU A 240 5.88 2.79 -16.65
CA LEU A 240 5.06 1.57 -16.76
C LEU A 240 4.73 0.99 -15.38
N LEU A 241 3.47 0.74 -15.15
CA LEU A 241 2.89 0.32 -13.86
C LEU A 241 3.16 1.33 -12.74
N PRO A 242 2.59 2.53 -12.78
CA PRO A 242 2.65 3.42 -11.62
C PRO A 242 1.79 2.81 -10.50
N PHE A 243 2.47 2.32 -9.46
CA PHE A 243 1.86 1.68 -8.32
C PHE A 243 1.54 2.69 -7.22
N GLU A 244 2.22 2.54 -6.10
CA GLU A 244 2.02 3.36 -4.92
C GLU A 244 2.43 4.81 -5.18
N LEU A 245 1.66 5.72 -4.64
CA LEU A 245 1.95 7.14 -4.67
C LEU A 245 1.80 7.75 -3.28
N ARG A 246 2.62 8.74 -2.99
CA ARG A 246 2.58 9.45 -1.70
C ARG A 246 2.72 10.94 -1.93
N TRP A 247 1.83 11.69 -1.31
CA TRP A 247 1.96 13.13 -1.18
C TRP A 247 2.91 13.46 -0.04
N LEU A 248 3.62 14.58 -0.09
CA LEU A 248 4.34 15.06 1.09
C LEU A 248 3.35 15.34 2.23
N HIS A 249 3.76 15.09 3.46
CA HIS A 249 2.91 15.26 4.65
C HIS A 249 2.70 16.74 5.00
N ASP A 250 3.56 17.64 4.53
CA ASP A 250 3.33 19.09 4.65
C ASP A 250 2.00 19.45 3.97
N PRO A 251 0.98 19.90 4.74
CA PRO A 251 -0.33 20.23 4.19
C PRO A 251 -0.31 21.39 3.18
N ASP A 252 0.77 22.16 3.11
CA ASP A 252 0.94 23.22 2.14
C ASP A 252 1.70 22.79 0.88
N SER A 253 2.20 21.55 0.84
CA SER A 253 2.89 21.01 -0.32
C SER A 253 1.97 20.77 -1.52
N GLU A 254 2.52 20.98 -2.72
CA GLU A 254 1.95 20.57 -4.02
C GLU A 254 2.88 19.58 -4.74
N GLU A 255 3.44 18.63 -3.97
CA GLU A 255 4.46 17.70 -4.44
C GLU A 255 4.28 16.32 -3.82
N GLY A 256 4.77 15.30 -4.52
CA GLY A 256 4.80 13.93 -4.03
C GLY A 256 5.52 12.99 -4.99
N PHE A 257 5.44 11.72 -4.70
CA PHE A 257 6.14 10.68 -5.46
C PHE A 257 5.21 9.58 -5.91
N VAL A 258 5.53 8.97 -7.06
CA VAL A 258 4.90 7.74 -7.55
C VAL A 258 5.96 6.78 -8.07
N GLY A 259 5.87 5.50 -7.66
CA GLY A 259 6.74 4.43 -8.09
C GLY A 259 6.20 3.75 -9.34
N ALA A 260 6.94 3.78 -10.46
CA ALA A 260 6.62 3.01 -11.66
C ALA A 260 7.26 1.62 -11.55
N ALA A 261 6.47 0.62 -11.18
CA ALA A 261 6.96 -0.68 -10.72
C ALA A 261 7.77 -1.44 -11.78
N LEU A 262 7.24 -1.66 -12.97
CA LEU A 262 7.95 -2.40 -14.02
C LEU A 262 9.15 -1.64 -14.59
N SER A 263 9.05 -0.33 -14.66
CA SER A 263 10.17 0.51 -15.09
C SER A 263 11.21 0.73 -13.99
N SER A 264 10.84 0.43 -12.73
CA SER A 264 11.68 0.66 -11.54
C SER A 264 12.17 2.10 -11.41
N VAL A 265 11.27 3.04 -11.67
CA VAL A 265 11.54 4.48 -11.66
C VAL A 265 10.66 5.18 -10.64
N LEU A 266 11.27 5.98 -9.77
CA LEU A 266 10.53 6.91 -8.92
C LEU A 266 10.36 8.23 -9.66
N TRP A 267 9.12 8.70 -9.72
CA TRP A 267 8.74 9.97 -10.31
C TRP A 267 8.35 10.96 -9.22
N HIS A 268 8.85 12.18 -9.31
CA HIS A 268 8.45 13.32 -8.50
C HIS A 268 7.38 14.10 -9.26
N PHE A 269 6.14 14.11 -8.76
CA PHE A 269 5.08 14.94 -9.31
C PHE A 269 4.98 16.26 -8.54
N HIS A 270 4.74 17.36 -9.26
CA HIS A 270 4.72 18.71 -8.69
C HIS A 270 3.94 19.71 -9.56
N ARG A 271 3.67 20.88 -9.02
CA ARG A 271 3.13 22.00 -9.82
C ARG A 271 4.22 22.70 -10.61
N ALA A 272 4.01 22.87 -11.90
CA ALA A 272 4.89 23.63 -12.79
C ALA A 272 4.04 24.53 -13.70
N ASN A 273 4.26 25.86 -13.65
CA ASN A 273 3.56 26.81 -14.49
C ASN A 273 2.01 26.71 -14.43
N GLY A 274 1.47 26.36 -13.27
CA GLY A 274 0.03 26.23 -13.05
C GLY A 274 -0.59 24.90 -13.50
N ALA A 275 0.20 23.97 -14.02
CA ALA A 275 -0.21 22.62 -14.37
C ALA A 275 0.55 21.57 -13.52
N TRP A 276 0.07 20.33 -13.51
CA TRP A 276 0.80 19.21 -12.92
C TRP A 276 1.86 18.68 -13.90
N ALA A 277 3.02 18.36 -13.37
CA ALA A 277 4.12 17.74 -14.08
C ALA A 277 4.70 16.59 -13.24
N ALA A 278 5.47 15.71 -13.87
CA ALA A 278 6.20 14.66 -13.18
C ALA A 278 7.56 14.45 -13.86
N ASP A 279 8.62 14.35 -13.06
CA ASP A 279 9.98 14.12 -13.52
C ASP A 279 10.55 12.84 -12.91
N PRO A 280 11.27 11.99 -13.69
CA PRO A 280 11.94 10.82 -13.15
C PRO A 280 13.14 11.25 -12.31
N VAL A 281 13.18 10.85 -11.03
CA VAL A 281 14.21 11.29 -10.09
C VAL A 281 15.10 10.16 -9.55
N ILE A 282 14.63 8.92 -9.55
CA ILE A 282 15.41 7.71 -9.23
C ILE A 282 15.13 6.66 -10.29
N GLU A 283 16.17 6.03 -10.79
CA GLU A 283 16.08 4.86 -11.68
C GLU A 283 16.88 3.71 -11.07
N VAL A 284 16.22 2.59 -10.79
CA VAL A 284 16.85 1.36 -10.33
C VAL A 284 17.22 0.54 -11.56
N GLU A 285 18.52 0.44 -11.86
CA GLU A 285 19.02 -0.24 -13.03
C GLU A 285 18.65 -1.73 -13.01
N SER A 286 18.15 -2.26 -14.14
CA SER A 286 17.88 -3.68 -14.31
C SER A 286 19.18 -4.50 -14.33
N VAL A 287 19.14 -5.71 -13.72
CA VAL A 287 20.32 -6.57 -13.56
C VAL A 287 20.25 -7.76 -14.53
N PRO A 288 21.25 -7.97 -15.42
CA PRO A 288 21.32 -9.19 -16.22
C PRO A 288 21.40 -10.45 -15.35
N LEU A 289 20.54 -11.41 -15.61
CA LEU A 289 20.52 -12.68 -14.87
C LEU A 289 20.41 -13.85 -15.85
N GLU A 290 21.27 -14.85 -15.69
CA GLU A 290 21.26 -16.06 -16.53
C GLU A 290 19.93 -16.81 -16.40
N GLY A 291 19.37 -17.21 -17.53
CA GLY A 291 18.08 -17.89 -17.60
C GLY A 291 16.85 -16.95 -17.64
N TRP A 292 17.04 -15.65 -17.47
CA TRP A 292 15.96 -14.68 -17.66
C TRP A 292 15.93 -14.16 -19.09
N PRO A 293 14.74 -13.91 -19.67
CA PRO A 293 14.60 -13.47 -21.06
C PRO A 293 15.06 -12.02 -21.29
N PHE A 294 15.15 -11.21 -20.23
CA PHE A 294 15.57 -9.81 -20.22
C PHE A 294 16.23 -9.46 -18.87
N PRO A 295 16.97 -8.35 -18.77
CA PRO A 295 17.51 -7.89 -17.49
C PRO A 295 16.40 -7.71 -16.46
N VAL A 296 16.60 -8.25 -15.25
CA VAL A 296 15.62 -8.24 -14.16
C VAL A 296 15.42 -6.81 -13.67
N PRO A 297 14.22 -6.24 -13.76
CA PRO A 297 13.91 -4.94 -13.16
C PRO A 297 13.83 -5.06 -11.64
N GLY A 298 13.95 -3.96 -10.92
CA GLY A 298 13.74 -3.92 -9.46
C GLY A 298 12.33 -4.35 -9.08
N VAL A 299 11.36 -3.98 -9.88
CA VAL A 299 9.91 -3.96 -9.57
C VAL A 299 9.70 -3.20 -8.27
N MET A 300 9.70 -1.87 -8.38
CA MET A 300 9.45 -0.96 -7.26
C MET A 300 7.99 -1.12 -6.80
N SER A 301 7.79 -1.99 -5.81
CA SER A 301 6.45 -2.45 -5.44
C SER A 301 5.74 -1.57 -4.43
N ASP A 302 6.49 -0.88 -3.57
CA ASP A 302 5.92 0.04 -2.58
C ASP A 302 6.90 1.17 -2.25
N LEU A 303 6.35 2.25 -1.74
CA LEU A 303 7.08 3.39 -1.22
C LEU A 303 6.40 4.01 0.00
N VAL A 304 7.18 4.50 0.95
CA VAL A 304 6.69 5.27 2.09
C VAL A 304 7.56 6.49 2.35
N LEU A 305 6.95 7.61 2.72
CA LEU A 305 7.65 8.83 3.14
C LEU A 305 7.74 8.88 4.67
N SER A 306 8.86 9.38 5.19
CA SER A 306 8.94 9.76 6.60
C SER A 306 8.01 10.94 6.89
N MET A 307 7.51 11.02 8.14
CA MET A 307 6.54 12.04 8.55
C MET A 307 7.08 13.48 8.48
N ASP A 308 8.39 13.64 8.45
CA ASP A 308 9.09 14.91 8.25
C ASP A 308 9.43 15.22 6.79
N ASP A 309 8.91 14.43 5.85
CA ASP A 309 9.14 14.54 4.40
C ASP A 309 10.62 14.48 3.97
N ARG A 310 11.50 13.97 4.83
CA ARG A 310 12.92 13.97 4.58
C ARG A 310 13.41 12.73 3.86
N PHE A 311 12.79 11.58 4.12
CA PHE A 311 13.20 10.31 3.54
C PHE A 311 12.08 9.62 2.79
N VAL A 312 12.41 9.02 1.63
CA VAL A 312 11.58 8.02 0.96
C VAL A 312 12.24 6.65 1.06
N TYR A 313 11.43 5.64 1.35
CA TYR A 313 11.84 4.24 1.40
C TYR A 313 11.17 3.51 0.24
N LEU A 314 11.94 2.72 -0.50
CA LEU A 314 11.50 2.02 -1.70
C LEU A 314 11.75 0.53 -1.54
N ALA A 315 10.73 -0.31 -1.79
CA ALA A 315 10.87 -1.75 -1.91
C ALA A 315 11.07 -2.14 -3.37
N ASN A 316 12.12 -2.91 -3.66
CA ASN A 316 12.40 -3.47 -4.98
C ASN A 316 12.22 -4.98 -4.94
N TRP A 317 11.01 -5.43 -5.27
CA TRP A 317 10.55 -6.80 -5.03
C TRP A 317 11.39 -7.87 -5.71
N LEU A 318 11.75 -7.72 -7.00
CA LEU A 318 12.57 -8.72 -7.70
C LEU A 318 14.06 -8.60 -7.36
N HIS A 319 14.57 -7.39 -7.09
CA HIS A 319 15.96 -7.26 -6.66
C HIS A 319 16.17 -7.77 -5.24
N GLY A 320 15.17 -7.64 -4.37
CA GLY A 320 15.23 -8.11 -2.99
C GLY A 320 15.83 -7.09 -2.04
N ASP A 321 15.76 -5.80 -2.33
CA ASP A 321 16.29 -4.75 -1.47
C ASP A 321 15.27 -3.67 -1.12
N VAL A 322 15.48 -3.05 0.04
CA VAL A 322 14.82 -1.81 0.45
C VAL A 322 15.86 -0.70 0.45
N ARG A 323 15.54 0.44 -0.14
CA ARG A 323 16.42 1.60 -0.23
C ARG A 323 15.82 2.81 0.47
N GLN A 324 16.67 3.57 1.16
CA GLN A 324 16.33 4.86 1.74
C GLN A 324 17.01 5.97 0.95
N TYR A 325 16.26 6.98 0.56
CA TYR A 325 16.81 8.18 -0.08
C TYR A 325 16.44 9.42 0.73
N ASP A 326 17.40 10.32 0.93
CA ASP A 326 17.14 11.69 1.40
C ASP A 326 16.51 12.48 0.23
N VAL A 327 15.28 12.95 0.44
CA VAL A 327 14.48 13.72 -0.51
C VAL A 327 14.22 15.15 -0.04
N THR A 328 15.06 15.68 0.85
CA THR A 328 15.02 17.10 1.26
C THR A 328 15.05 18.04 0.04
N ASN A 329 15.71 17.62 -1.04
CA ASN A 329 15.49 18.15 -2.38
C ASN A 329 14.81 17.09 -3.24
N PRO A 330 13.47 17.14 -3.44
CA PRO A 330 12.73 16.11 -4.14
C PRO A 330 13.18 15.85 -5.58
N ALA A 331 13.78 16.85 -6.24
CA ALA A 331 14.31 16.73 -7.60
C ALA A 331 15.68 16.03 -7.68
N GLU A 332 16.38 15.87 -6.56
CA GLU A 332 17.74 15.28 -6.51
C GLU A 332 17.88 14.34 -5.30
N PRO A 333 17.13 13.23 -5.23
CA PRO A 333 17.22 12.28 -4.13
C PRO A 333 18.63 11.69 -3.96
N LYS A 334 19.04 11.45 -2.71
CA LYS A 334 20.36 10.89 -2.40
C LYS A 334 20.20 9.59 -1.63
N LEU A 335 20.77 8.50 -2.14
CA LEU A 335 20.78 7.20 -1.46
C LEU A 335 21.53 7.34 -0.13
N THR A 336 20.88 6.99 0.98
CA THR A 336 21.42 7.05 2.34
C THR A 336 21.49 5.71 3.03
N GLY A 337 20.73 4.71 2.54
CA GLY A 337 20.72 3.36 3.11
C GLY A 337 20.18 2.34 2.12
N GLN A 338 20.59 1.09 2.31
CA GLN A 338 20.12 -0.06 1.54
C GLN A 338 20.22 -1.32 2.40
N VAL A 339 19.19 -2.18 2.37
CA VAL A 339 19.14 -3.46 3.07
C VAL A 339 18.66 -4.53 2.10
N TRP A 340 19.38 -5.65 2.02
CA TRP A 340 19.03 -6.81 1.20
C TRP A 340 18.21 -7.82 1.97
N LEU A 341 17.08 -8.26 1.40
CA LEU A 341 16.07 -9.12 2.03
C LEU A 341 15.67 -10.31 1.15
N GLY A 342 16.54 -10.75 0.24
CA GLY A 342 16.25 -11.86 -0.66
C GLY A 342 16.28 -11.47 -2.14
N GLY A 343 15.19 -11.68 -2.86
CA GLY A 343 15.08 -11.37 -4.29
C GLY A 343 15.60 -12.49 -5.21
N VAL A 344 15.47 -12.27 -6.53
CA VAL A 344 15.86 -13.26 -7.54
C VAL A 344 17.29 -13.09 -8.06
N ILE A 345 17.93 -11.96 -7.79
CA ILE A 345 19.26 -11.65 -8.35
C ILE A 345 20.43 -12.25 -7.56
N GLY A 346 20.14 -13.08 -6.54
CA GLY A 346 21.15 -13.85 -5.81
C GLY A 346 22.03 -13.03 -4.86
N LYS A 347 21.57 -11.89 -4.40
CA LYS A 347 22.26 -11.15 -3.33
C LYS A 347 21.97 -11.81 -1.98
N PRO A 348 23.00 -11.97 -1.11
CA PRO A 348 22.77 -12.49 0.23
C PRO A 348 21.91 -11.50 1.04
N THR A 349 21.09 -12.05 1.94
CA THR A 349 20.33 -11.24 2.89
C THR A 349 21.27 -10.60 3.91
N ASP A 350 21.02 -9.33 4.24
CA ASP A 350 21.69 -8.67 5.35
C ASP A 350 21.14 -9.23 6.66
N GLY A 351 22.01 -9.86 7.45
CA GLY A 351 21.63 -10.43 8.75
C GLY A 351 21.77 -11.95 8.83
N PRO A 352 21.31 -12.57 9.94
CA PRO A 352 21.64 -13.97 10.25
C PRO A 352 20.73 -15.00 9.56
N ARG A 353 19.66 -14.57 8.86
CA ARG A 353 18.68 -15.45 8.21
C ARG A 353 18.74 -15.28 6.70
N GLU A 354 18.71 -16.38 5.98
CA GLU A 354 18.40 -16.33 4.56
C GLU A 354 16.90 -16.12 4.38
N LEU A 355 16.51 -15.09 3.66
CA LEU A 355 15.12 -14.76 3.34
C LEU A 355 14.83 -15.19 1.89
N ASN A 356 13.67 -15.78 1.68
CA ASN A 356 13.16 -16.18 0.37
C ASN A 356 12.03 -15.23 -0.03
N GLY A 357 11.90 -14.93 -1.31
CA GLY A 357 11.02 -13.88 -1.81
C GLY A 357 11.72 -12.52 -1.81
N GLY A 358 11.01 -11.47 -2.13
CA GLY A 358 11.53 -10.11 -2.13
C GLY A 358 10.64 -9.17 -1.30
N PRO A 359 11.18 -8.07 -0.74
CA PRO A 359 10.39 -7.10 0.01
C PRO A 359 9.29 -6.52 -0.87
N ASN A 360 8.08 -6.47 -0.33
CA ASN A 360 6.94 -5.88 -1.02
C ASN A 360 6.41 -4.68 -0.27
N MET A 361 5.50 -4.88 0.70
CA MET A 361 4.93 -3.76 1.46
C MET A 361 5.89 -3.27 2.52
N VAL A 362 5.99 -1.97 2.65
CA VAL A 362 6.79 -1.28 3.65
C VAL A 362 5.93 -0.32 4.46
N GLN A 363 6.08 -0.35 5.80
CA GLN A 363 5.32 0.54 6.68
C GLN A 363 6.22 1.15 7.73
N LEU A 364 6.24 2.47 7.78
CA LEU A 364 7.12 3.24 8.65
C LEU A 364 6.38 3.78 9.87
N SER A 365 6.99 3.61 11.05
CA SER A 365 6.51 4.25 12.29
C SER A 365 6.58 5.77 12.19
N PHE A 366 5.69 6.48 12.90
CA PHE A 366 5.63 7.94 12.87
C PHE A 366 6.94 8.64 13.20
N ASP A 367 7.74 8.09 14.10
CA ASP A 367 9.04 8.62 14.49
C ASP A 367 10.16 8.32 13.47
N GLY A 368 9.84 7.62 12.36
CA GLY A 368 10.77 7.29 11.29
C GLY A 368 11.85 6.27 11.64
N ARG A 369 11.70 5.51 12.75
CA ARG A 369 12.77 4.65 13.28
C ARG A 369 12.61 3.17 12.98
N ARG A 370 11.39 2.70 12.68
CA ARG A 370 11.07 1.29 12.45
C ARG A 370 10.30 1.15 11.16
N LEU A 371 10.93 0.47 10.21
CA LEU A 371 10.32 0.13 8.93
C LEU A 371 10.00 -1.37 8.94
N TYR A 372 8.72 -1.70 8.93
CA TYR A 372 8.25 -3.08 8.81
C TYR A 372 8.13 -3.45 7.34
N VAL A 373 8.48 -4.69 7.02
CA VAL A 373 8.56 -5.17 5.63
C VAL A 373 7.96 -6.56 5.53
N SER A 374 7.02 -6.76 4.61
CA SER A 374 6.47 -8.06 4.21
C SER A 374 6.92 -8.42 2.78
N ASN A 375 6.55 -9.63 2.27
CA ASN A 375 7.11 -10.07 1.00
C ASN A 375 6.13 -10.62 -0.04
N SER A 376 4.84 -10.65 0.23
CA SER A 376 3.84 -11.06 -0.77
C SER A 376 3.41 -9.86 -1.60
N LEU A 377 3.47 -9.96 -2.92
CA LEU A 377 2.99 -8.92 -3.85
C LEU A 377 1.54 -9.21 -4.28
N TYR A 378 1.34 -10.28 -5.02
CA TYR A 378 0.06 -10.75 -5.52
C TYR A 378 0.15 -12.26 -5.77
N SER A 379 -0.82 -13.04 -5.36
CA SER A 379 -0.68 -14.50 -5.29
C SER A 379 -0.22 -15.17 -6.59
N SER A 380 -0.75 -14.74 -7.74
CA SER A 380 -0.36 -15.30 -9.04
C SER A 380 1.06 -14.89 -9.45
N TRP A 381 1.49 -13.66 -9.14
CA TRP A 381 2.84 -13.18 -9.41
C TRP A 381 3.84 -13.80 -8.44
N ASP A 382 3.49 -13.92 -7.16
CA ASP A 382 4.31 -14.61 -6.18
C ASP A 382 4.63 -16.05 -6.64
N ASN A 383 3.60 -16.79 -7.10
CA ASN A 383 3.78 -18.14 -7.61
C ASN A 383 4.63 -18.21 -8.87
N GLN A 384 4.56 -17.19 -9.71
CA GLN A 384 5.29 -17.11 -10.97
C GLN A 384 6.78 -16.79 -10.76
N PHE A 385 7.09 -15.83 -9.91
CA PHE A 385 8.45 -15.31 -9.71
C PHE A 385 9.18 -15.95 -8.52
N TYR A 386 8.42 -16.44 -7.55
CA TYR A 386 8.92 -17.08 -6.33
C TYR A 386 8.15 -18.38 -6.02
N PRO A 387 8.24 -19.41 -6.86
CA PRO A 387 7.46 -20.65 -6.71
C PRO A 387 7.67 -21.34 -5.36
N GLU A 388 8.83 -21.13 -4.73
CA GLU A 388 9.19 -21.67 -3.40
C GLU A 388 9.09 -20.59 -2.31
N MET A 389 8.20 -19.60 -2.46
CA MET A 389 8.08 -18.48 -1.53
C MET A 389 7.82 -18.95 -0.09
N ARG A 390 8.64 -18.45 0.81
CA ARG A 390 8.42 -18.53 2.26
C ARG A 390 8.09 -17.13 2.75
N SER A 391 6.86 -16.91 3.19
CA SER A 391 6.44 -15.57 3.57
C SER A 391 6.87 -15.21 4.98
N TRP A 392 7.21 -13.95 5.14
CA TRP A 392 7.74 -13.40 6.38
C TRP A 392 7.33 -11.94 6.59
N LEU A 393 7.44 -11.50 7.85
CA LEU A 393 7.46 -10.11 8.25
C LEU A 393 8.76 -9.84 9.00
N THR A 394 9.48 -8.81 8.62
CA THR A 394 10.71 -8.36 9.28
C THR A 394 10.68 -6.86 9.57
N ARG A 395 11.71 -6.37 10.29
CA ARG A 395 11.84 -4.96 10.64
C ARG A 395 13.24 -4.46 10.31
N ILE A 396 13.31 -3.24 9.81
CA ILE A 396 14.54 -2.49 9.58
C ILE A 396 14.57 -1.33 10.57
N ASN A 397 15.69 -1.17 11.28
CA ASN A 397 15.97 -0.01 12.10
C ASN A 397 16.48 1.11 11.19
N CYS A 398 15.86 2.28 11.28
CA CYS A 398 16.19 3.45 10.47
C CYS A 398 16.82 4.52 11.34
N ASP A 399 17.95 5.11 10.87
CA ASP A 399 18.57 6.25 11.54
C ASP A 399 17.93 7.56 11.05
N PRO A 400 17.50 8.46 11.94
CA PRO A 400 16.91 9.75 11.56
C PRO A 400 17.88 10.69 10.82
N ASN A 401 19.17 10.36 10.78
CA ASN A 401 20.18 11.09 9.99
C ASN A 401 20.54 10.39 8.68
N GLY A 402 19.88 9.29 8.36
CA GLY A 402 20.15 8.45 7.18
C GLY A 402 20.97 7.21 7.53
N GLY A 403 20.52 6.09 6.98
CA GLY A 403 21.05 4.76 7.22
C GLY A 403 19.98 3.79 7.67
N MET A 404 20.17 2.51 7.34
CA MET A 404 19.26 1.43 7.65
C MET A 404 20.03 0.16 8.04
N GLU A 405 19.47 -0.61 8.98
CA GLU A 405 20.02 -1.89 9.39
C GLU A 405 18.88 -2.88 9.68
N LEU A 406 19.00 -4.11 9.15
CA LEU A 406 18.03 -5.17 9.46
C LEU A 406 18.06 -5.46 10.97
N ASP A 407 16.88 -5.47 11.59
CA ASP A 407 16.73 -5.83 12.99
C ASP A 407 16.80 -7.36 13.17
N PRO A 408 17.88 -7.93 13.73
CA PRO A 408 18.00 -9.37 13.91
C PRO A 408 17.05 -9.94 14.97
N GLY A 409 16.48 -9.07 15.81
CA GLY A 409 15.58 -9.42 16.92
C GLY A 409 14.10 -9.50 16.51
N PHE A 410 13.73 -9.04 15.30
CA PHE A 410 12.35 -9.04 14.84
C PHE A 410 12.17 -9.86 13.57
N PHE A 411 11.42 -10.94 13.68
CA PHE A 411 11.08 -11.81 12.55
C PHE A 411 9.83 -12.64 12.85
N VAL A 412 8.89 -12.69 11.91
CA VAL A 412 7.71 -13.55 11.97
C VAL A 412 7.69 -14.45 10.73
N ASP A 413 7.63 -15.75 10.95
CA ASP A 413 7.50 -16.76 9.91
C ASP A 413 6.00 -17.02 9.63
N PHE A 414 5.58 -16.83 8.38
CA PHE A 414 4.23 -17.15 7.92
C PHE A 414 4.17 -18.41 7.06
N HIS A 415 5.29 -19.09 6.84
CA HIS A 415 5.35 -20.32 6.09
C HIS A 415 5.18 -21.58 6.99
N ASP A 416 5.96 -21.66 8.06
CA ASP A 416 5.95 -22.82 8.96
C ASP A 416 4.89 -22.61 10.08
N ARG A 417 3.61 -22.64 9.70
CA ARG A 417 2.46 -22.45 10.60
C ARG A 417 1.71 -23.75 10.84
N PRO A 418 1.03 -23.91 12.00
CA PRO A 418 0.23 -25.13 12.29
C PRO A 418 -0.86 -25.38 11.24
N ASP A 419 -1.49 -24.33 10.71
CA ASP A 419 -2.59 -24.41 9.75
C ASP A 419 -2.13 -24.34 8.28
N GLY A 420 -0.83 -24.47 8.04
CA GLY A 420 -0.19 -24.40 6.74
C GLY A 420 0.31 -22.98 6.40
N PRO A 421 1.00 -22.83 5.26
CA PRO A 421 1.59 -21.57 4.87
C PRO A 421 0.53 -20.50 4.59
N ALA A 422 0.84 -19.26 4.99
CA ALA A 422 0.13 -18.07 4.61
C ALA A 422 1.11 -17.04 4.02
N ARG A 423 0.61 -15.98 3.41
CA ARG A 423 1.40 -14.89 2.84
C ARG A 423 1.09 -13.59 3.52
N ALA A 424 2.13 -12.88 3.95
CA ALA A 424 2.04 -11.56 4.58
C ALA A 424 2.08 -10.47 3.50
N HIS A 425 1.08 -9.60 3.48
CA HIS A 425 0.99 -8.50 2.53
C HIS A 425 1.00 -7.14 3.26
N GLU A 426 -0.05 -6.36 3.20
CA GLU A 426 -0.16 -5.02 3.77
C GLU A 426 -0.25 -5.03 5.30
N MET A 427 0.23 -3.97 5.92
CA MET A 427 0.14 -3.78 7.37
C MET A 427 -0.26 -2.36 7.75
N ARG A 428 -0.88 -2.23 8.94
CA ARG A 428 -1.16 -0.94 9.58
C ARG A 428 -0.71 -0.97 11.03
N LEU A 429 0.00 0.07 11.44
CA LEU A 429 0.48 0.17 12.81
C LEU A 429 -0.63 0.64 13.75
N GLN A 430 -0.60 0.18 14.99
CA GLN A 430 -1.49 0.65 16.02
C GLN A 430 -1.40 2.17 16.17
N GLY A 431 -2.56 2.83 16.11
CA GLY A 431 -2.63 4.29 16.25
C GLY A 431 -2.36 5.07 14.97
N GLY A 432 -1.85 4.40 13.93
CA GLY A 432 -1.51 4.97 12.63
C GLY A 432 -0.03 4.87 12.28
N ASP A 433 0.31 5.30 11.10
CA ASP A 433 1.64 5.21 10.49
C ASP A 433 1.82 6.26 9.39
N CYS A 434 3.00 6.32 8.79
CA CYS A 434 3.30 7.34 7.78
C CYS A 434 2.43 7.27 6.52
N THR A 435 1.71 6.18 6.25
CA THR A 435 0.78 6.08 5.11
C THR A 435 -0.69 6.30 5.50
N THR A 436 -0.97 6.55 6.78
CA THR A 436 -2.34 6.71 7.28
C THR A 436 -2.78 8.17 7.33
N GLU A 437 -1.85 9.09 7.57
CA GLU A 437 -2.16 10.45 7.99
C GLU A 437 -2.25 11.42 6.81
N ILE A 438 -3.37 12.14 6.73
CA ILE A 438 -3.60 13.25 5.81
C ILE A 438 -3.95 14.48 6.64
N PHE A 439 -3.14 15.51 6.56
CA PHE A 439 -3.26 16.71 7.40
C PHE A 439 -4.01 17.84 6.67
N GLN A 440 -4.72 18.67 7.49
CA GLN A 440 -5.47 19.82 7.01
C GLN A 440 -5.03 21.12 7.71
#